data_fcecbab93b3580dd2c17c72dfe62d86b
#
_entry.id   fcecbab93b3580dd2c17c72dfe62d86b
#
_cell.length_a   1.000
_cell.length_b   1.000
_cell.length_c   1.000
_cell.angle_alpha   90.00
_cell.angle_beta   90.00
_cell.angle_gamma   90.00
#
_symmetry.space_group_name_H-M   'P 1'
#
loop_
_entity.id
_entity.type
_entity.pdbx_description
1 polymer ?
#
loop_
_entity_poly.entity_id
_entity_poly.type
_entity_poly.pdbx_seq_one_letter_code
_entity_poly.pdbx_strand_id
1 'polypeptide(L)'
;MIKLVLTDMDDTLIPAGHDGASDYAIEGVHAMQAAGLHFGPVSGRQPSAMGWMFKNRSECFSTGAFCNGQVMFVDGEVVASRAIDNDALMRLADYLEQETDDTFLKVYSLGDDFWGNDAYCVTSDPERVRRAMESGGNAWLKGEEAPCRPVVDGAPVFKANIWSCLLYTSPSP
;
A
#
# COMPACT_ATOMS: atom_id res chain seq x y z
N MET A 1 -19.00 24.21 10.36
CA MET A 1 -18.52 24.40 8.98
C MET A 1 -17.57 23.25 8.68
N ILE A 2 -17.77 22.49 7.58
CA ILE A 2 -16.87 21.43 7.13
C ILE A 2 -15.52 22.06 6.73
N LYS A 3 -14.41 21.46 7.10
CA LYS A 3 -13.06 21.91 6.74
C LYS A 3 -12.24 20.83 6.05
N LEU A 4 -12.61 19.58 6.20
CA LEU A 4 -11.90 18.43 5.66
C LEU A 4 -12.89 17.47 5.01
N VAL A 5 -12.56 17.01 3.81
CA VAL A 5 -13.28 15.96 3.09
C VAL A 5 -12.31 14.80 2.90
N LEU A 6 -12.66 13.64 3.42
CA LEU A 6 -11.90 12.41 3.24
C LEU A 6 -12.74 11.41 2.46
N THR A 7 -12.12 10.67 1.55
CA THR A 7 -12.79 9.67 0.73
C THR A 7 -11.97 8.39 0.62
N ASP A 8 -12.64 7.26 0.57
CA ASP A 8 -12.02 6.02 0.10
C ASP A 8 -11.79 6.09 -1.41
N MET A 9 -10.91 5.25 -1.91
CA MET A 9 -10.46 5.30 -3.30
C MET A 9 -11.18 4.28 -4.18
N ASP A 10 -10.98 3.00 -3.90
CA ASP A 10 -11.45 1.90 -4.74
C ASP A 10 -12.99 1.76 -4.60
N ASP A 11 -13.71 1.74 -5.72
CA ASP A 11 -15.18 1.68 -5.78
C ASP A 11 -15.93 2.86 -5.11
N THR A 12 -15.18 3.91 -4.75
CA THR A 12 -15.75 5.14 -4.17
C THR A 12 -15.38 6.35 -5.03
N LEU A 13 -14.15 6.84 -4.97
CA LEU A 13 -13.69 7.93 -5.83
C LEU A 13 -13.34 7.43 -7.25
N ILE A 14 -12.82 6.21 -7.33
CA ILE A 14 -12.44 5.52 -8.57
C ILE A 14 -13.39 4.36 -8.77
N PRO A 15 -14.32 4.42 -9.76
CA PRO A 15 -15.25 3.32 -10.02
C PRO A 15 -14.54 2.03 -10.44
N ALA A 16 -15.16 0.87 -10.19
CA ALA A 16 -14.66 -0.43 -10.58
C ALA A 16 -14.24 -0.46 -12.05
N GLY A 17 -13.08 -1.06 -12.35
CA GLY A 17 -12.55 -1.19 -13.70
C GLY A 17 -11.85 0.07 -14.25
N HIS A 18 -11.66 1.10 -13.44
CA HIS A 18 -10.87 2.27 -13.78
C HIS A 18 -9.54 2.29 -13.05
N ASP A 19 -8.48 2.72 -13.73
CA ASP A 19 -7.13 2.73 -13.16
C ASP A 19 -6.84 3.94 -12.26
N GLY A 20 -7.66 5.01 -12.34
CA GLY A 20 -7.44 6.22 -11.57
C GLY A 20 -8.61 7.18 -11.58
N ALA A 21 -8.48 8.27 -10.85
CA ALA A 21 -9.48 9.31 -10.73
C ALA A 21 -9.77 9.96 -12.09
N SER A 22 -11.05 10.17 -12.40
CA SER A 22 -11.46 10.89 -13.60
C SER A 22 -11.05 12.36 -13.53
N ASP A 23 -10.94 13.03 -14.69
CA ASP A 23 -10.68 14.46 -14.71
C ASP A 23 -11.77 15.25 -13.96
N TYR A 24 -13.01 14.81 -14.05
CA TYR A 24 -14.14 15.39 -13.30
C TYR A 24 -13.92 15.28 -11.78
N ALA A 25 -13.45 14.13 -11.28
CA ALA A 25 -13.14 13.96 -9.86
C ALA A 25 -11.99 14.88 -9.42
N ILE A 26 -10.95 14.99 -10.23
CA ILE A 26 -9.79 15.89 -9.98
C ILE A 26 -10.24 17.36 -9.97
N GLU A 27 -11.06 17.77 -10.93
CA GLU A 27 -11.65 19.13 -10.95
C GLU A 27 -12.49 19.41 -9.69
N GLY A 28 -13.26 18.40 -9.23
CA GLY A 28 -14.00 18.48 -7.98
C GLY A 28 -13.10 18.68 -6.76
N VAL A 29 -11.96 17.99 -6.69
CA VAL A 29 -10.95 18.18 -5.64
C VAL A 29 -10.42 19.61 -5.68
N HIS A 30 -10.02 20.11 -6.84
CA HIS A 30 -9.53 21.49 -6.99
C HIS A 30 -10.58 22.53 -6.59
N ALA A 31 -11.86 22.30 -6.92
CA ALA A 31 -12.94 23.19 -6.51
C ALA A 31 -13.12 23.23 -4.98
N MET A 32 -13.00 22.07 -4.30
CA MET A 32 -13.03 22.00 -2.84
C MET A 32 -11.85 22.75 -2.22
N GLN A 33 -10.64 22.56 -2.75
CA GLN A 33 -9.44 23.25 -2.27
C GLN A 33 -9.53 24.76 -2.49
N ALA A 34 -10.04 25.20 -3.65
CA ALA A 34 -10.28 26.62 -3.92
C ALA A 34 -11.33 27.25 -2.98
N ALA A 35 -12.26 26.44 -2.46
CA ALA A 35 -13.21 26.86 -1.43
C ALA A 35 -12.63 26.82 0.01
N GLY A 36 -11.33 26.55 0.17
CA GLY A 36 -10.64 26.48 1.46
C GLY A 36 -10.90 25.21 2.26
N LEU A 37 -11.25 24.12 1.58
CA LEU A 37 -11.39 22.79 2.19
C LEU A 37 -10.10 21.99 1.99
N HIS A 38 -9.69 21.22 2.99
CA HIS A 38 -8.72 20.15 2.78
C HIS A 38 -9.45 18.94 2.18
N PHE A 39 -8.81 18.33 1.20
CA PHE A 39 -9.29 17.06 0.61
C PHE A 39 -8.19 16.03 0.71
N GLY A 40 -8.56 14.76 0.97
CA GLY A 40 -7.61 13.68 0.96
C GLY A 40 -8.20 12.28 0.85
N PRO A 41 -7.43 11.35 0.27
CA PRO A 41 -7.78 9.95 0.25
C PRO A 41 -7.57 9.29 1.62
N VAL A 42 -8.37 8.26 1.90
CA VAL A 42 -8.16 7.29 2.97
C VAL A 42 -8.04 5.93 2.32
N SER A 43 -6.89 5.27 2.44
CA SER A 43 -6.62 4.05 1.69
C SER A 43 -5.72 3.08 2.45
N GLY A 44 -5.90 1.78 2.17
CA GLY A 44 -4.92 0.75 2.53
C GLY A 44 -3.65 0.77 1.69
N ARG A 45 -3.61 1.58 0.63
CA ARG A 45 -2.45 1.73 -0.25
C ARG A 45 -1.39 2.61 0.37
N GLN A 46 -0.15 2.49 -0.12
CA GLN A 46 0.94 3.40 0.25
C GLN A 46 0.73 4.78 -0.39
N PRO A 47 1.34 5.84 0.16
CA PRO A 47 1.34 7.17 -0.45
C PRO A 47 1.84 7.17 -1.89
N SER A 48 2.89 6.41 -2.20
CA SER A 48 3.46 6.28 -3.55
C SER A 48 2.46 5.80 -4.60
N ALA A 49 1.43 5.04 -4.21
CA ALA A 49 0.40 4.60 -5.13
C ALA A 49 -0.54 5.74 -5.59
N MET A 50 -0.58 6.84 -4.85
CA MET A 50 -1.46 7.96 -5.17
C MET A 50 -1.04 8.69 -6.44
N GLY A 51 0.26 8.69 -6.76
CA GLY A 51 0.78 9.36 -7.94
C GLY A 51 0.05 8.94 -9.22
N TRP A 52 0.02 7.65 -9.53
CA TRP A 52 -0.67 7.16 -10.73
C TRP A 52 -2.20 7.29 -10.61
N MET A 53 -2.77 7.11 -9.41
CA MET A 53 -4.22 7.22 -9.20
C MET A 53 -4.76 8.62 -9.42
N PHE A 54 -3.98 9.66 -9.12
CA PHE A 54 -4.32 11.06 -9.34
C PHE A 54 -3.57 11.70 -10.51
N LYS A 55 -3.05 10.90 -11.45
CA LYS A 55 -2.34 11.39 -12.64
C LYS A 55 -1.17 12.33 -12.28
N ASN A 56 -0.44 11.98 -11.22
CA ASN A 56 0.68 12.75 -10.64
C ASN A 56 0.30 14.17 -10.13
N ARG A 57 -0.97 14.38 -9.76
CA ARG A 57 -1.45 15.62 -9.14
C ARG A 57 -1.28 15.54 -7.62
N SER A 58 -0.09 15.87 -7.13
CA SER A 58 0.26 15.72 -5.71
C SER A 58 -0.63 16.54 -4.77
N GLU A 59 -1.13 17.66 -5.23
CA GLU A 59 -2.09 18.51 -4.49
C GLU A 59 -3.39 17.78 -4.15
N CYS A 60 -3.77 16.74 -4.91
CA CYS A 60 -4.98 15.94 -4.64
C CYS A 60 -4.80 14.93 -3.50
N PHE A 61 -3.57 14.66 -3.07
CA PHE A 61 -3.28 13.66 -2.03
C PHE A 61 -2.22 14.09 -1.02
N SER A 62 -1.89 15.39 -0.96
CA SER A 62 -1.00 15.94 0.07
C SER A 62 -1.61 15.90 1.47
N THR A 63 -2.92 15.75 1.58
CA THR A 63 -3.65 15.43 2.80
C THR A 63 -4.23 14.02 2.64
N GLY A 64 -4.27 13.21 3.71
CA GLY A 64 -4.87 11.88 3.64
C GLY A 64 -4.35 10.93 4.71
N ALA A 65 -4.90 9.70 4.68
CA ALA A 65 -4.48 8.62 5.55
C ALA A 65 -4.19 7.37 4.71
N PHE A 66 -3.00 6.81 4.87
CA PHE A 66 -2.47 5.74 4.03
C PHE A 66 -2.07 4.53 4.88
N CYS A 67 -1.85 3.37 4.23
CA CYS A 67 -1.51 2.13 4.91
C CYS A 67 -2.51 1.79 6.02
N ASN A 68 -3.81 1.90 5.76
CA ASN A 68 -4.90 1.72 6.75
C ASN A 68 -4.79 2.67 7.96
N GLY A 69 -4.36 3.91 7.74
CA GLY A 69 -4.21 4.92 8.79
C GLY A 69 -2.89 4.86 9.54
N GLN A 70 -1.94 4.02 9.12
CA GLN A 70 -0.62 3.96 9.75
C GLN A 70 0.24 5.20 9.45
N VAL A 71 -0.08 5.93 8.37
CA VAL A 71 0.57 7.20 8.02
C VAL A 71 -0.49 8.22 7.64
N MET A 72 -0.42 9.41 8.23
CA MET A 72 -1.36 10.50 7.98
C MET A 72 -0.60 11.78 7.63
N PHE A 73 -1.09 12.43 6.58
CA PHE A 73 -0.57 13.71 6.10
C PHE A 73 -1.62 14.81 6.20
N VAL A 74 -1.16 16.02 6.42
CA VAL A 74 -1.92 17.25 6.20
C VAL A 74 -1.01 18.22 5.45
N ASP A 75 -1.44 18.66 4.26
CA ASP A 75 -0.72 19.59 3.40
C ASP A 75 0.75 19.16 3.11
N GLY A 76 0.98 17.87 2.93
CA GLY A 76 2.28 17.28 2.66
C GLY A 76 3.14 16.98 3.89
N GLU A 77 2.71 17.41 5.09
CA GLU A 77 3.42 17.16 6.33
C GLU A 77 2.86 15.95 7.06
N VAL A 78 3.74 15.06 7.57
CA VAL A 78 3.35 13.91 8.38
C VAL A 78 2.87 14.40 9.75
N VAL A 79 1.58 14.20 10.03
CA VAL A 79 1.00 14.58 11.33
C VAL A 79 0.89 13.41 12.30
N ALA A 80 0.87 12.19 11.78
CA ALA A 80 0.91 10.97 12.58
C ALA A 80 1.47 9.81 11.77
N SER A 81 2.25 8.96 12.42
CA SER A 81 2.70 7.69 11.86
C SER A 81 2.86 6.63 12.94
N ARG A 82 2.58 5.37 12.59
CA ARG A 82 2.75 4.22 13.47
C ARG A 82 3.30 3.04 12.69
N ALA A 83 4.59 2.76 12.86
CA ALA A 83 5.23 1.60 12.26
C ALA A 83 4.73 0.29 12.90
N ILE A 84 4.80 -0.78 12.12
CA ILE A 84 4.59 -2.15 12.60
C ILE A 84 5.86 -2.58 13.34
N ASP A 85 5.68 -3.34 14.40
CA ASP A 85 6.79 -3.89 15.19
C ASP A 85 7.61 -4.89 14.35
N ASN A 86 8.92 -4.64 14.20
CA ASN A 86 9.79 -5.46 13.37
C ASN A 86 9.93 -6.88 13.91
N ASP A 87 9.96 -7.06 15.24
CA ASP A 87 10.04 -8.39 15.86
C ASP A 87 8.76 -9.18 15.60
N ALA A 88 7.60 -8.52 15.57
CA ALA A 88 6.35 -9.17 15.20
C ALA A 88 6.34 -9.60 13.72
N LEU A 89 6.88 -8.78 12.82
CA LEU A 89 7.02 -9.12 11.40
C LEU A 89 7.98 -10.30 11.21
N MET A 90 9.10 -10.32 11.93
CA MET A 90 10.04 -11.44 11.89
C MET A 90 9.42 -12.74 12.40
N ARG A 91 8.73 -12.72 13.54
CA ARG A 91 8.01 -13.90 14.04
C ARG A 91 6.99 -14.41 13.04
N LEU A 92 6.30 -13.51 12.34
CA LEU A 92 5.34 -13.89 11.28
C LEU A 92 6.06 -14.51 10.08
N ALA A 93 7.15 -13.91 9.62
CA ALA A 93 7.94 -14.44 8.51
C ALA A 93 8.48 -15.85 8.83
N ASP A 94 9.09 -16.03 10.02
CA ASP A 94 9.60 -17.31 10.49
C ASP A 94 8.48 -18.37 10.56
N TYR A 95 7.30 -18.00 11.05
CA TYR A 95 6.13 -18.88 11.08
C TYR A 95 5.71 -19.31 9.67
N LEU A 96 5.62 -18.37 8.74
CA LEU A 96 5.26 -18.68 7.36
C LEU A 96 6.31 -19.57 6.68
N GLU A 97 7.59 -19.37 6.95
CA GLU A 97 8.67 -20.23 6.42
C GLU A 97 8.62 -21.67 6.96
N GLN A 98 8.20 -21.84 8.22
CA GLN A 98 8.13 -23.16 8.87
C GLN A 98 6.86 -23.94 8.50
N GLU A 99 5.72 -23.26 8.37
CA GLU A 99 4.42 -23.91 8.24
C GLU A 99 3.94 -24.02 6.79
N THR A 100 4.59 -23.34 5.83
CA THR A 100 4.16 -23.34 4.43
C THR A 100 5.35 -23.37 3.47
N ASP A 101 5.15 -23.96 2.27
CA ASP A 101 6.18 -24.01 1.23
C ASP A 101 6.06 -22.88 0.20
N ASP A 102 4.94 -22.17 0.17
CA ASP A 102 4.55 -21.29 -0.92
C ASP A 102 3.97 -19.95 -0.47
N THR A 103 4.11 -19.65 0.82
CA THR A 103 3.63 -18.39 1.41
C THR A 103 4.81 -17.57 1.90
N PHE A 104 4.76 -16.27 1.70
CA PHE A 104 5.79 -15.34 2.16
C PHE A 104 5.20 -14.01 2.61
N LEU A 105 5.98 -13.29 3.42
CA LEU A 105 5.64 -11.95 3.87
C LEU A 105 6.28 -10.93 2.93
N LYS A 106 5.48 -10.01 2.37
CA LYS A 106 5.96 -8.82 1.68
C LYS A 106 5.70 -7.60 2.55
N VAL A 107 6.75 -6.86 2.85
CA VAL A 107 6.69 -5.64 3.64
C VAL A 107 6.91 -4.41 2.76
N TYR A 108 6.38 -3.28 3.22
CA TYR A 108 6.46 -2.01 2.53
C TYR A 108 7.00 -0.98 3.50
N SER A 109 8.24 -0.62 3.26
CA SER A 109 8.91 0.48 3.92
C SER A 109 8.72 1.74 3.11
N LEU A 110 8.46 2.84 3.77
CA LEU A 110 8.36 4.14 3.12
C LEU A 110 9.70 4.85 3.32
N GLY A 111 10.18 5.53 2.29
CA GLY A 111 11.39 6.35 2.40
C GLY A 111 11.27 7.42 3.47
N ASP A 112 12.35 8.14 3.72
CA ASP A 112 12.40 9.17 4.77
C ASP A 112 11.37 10.28 4.57
N ASP A 113 10.97 10.52 3.32
CA ASP A 113 9.93 11.48 2.94
C ASP A 113 8.51 10.88 2.92
N PHE A 114 8.35 9.62 3.31
CA PHE A 114 7.10 8.86 3.28
C PHE A 114 6.46 8.66 1.89
N TRP A 115 7.01 9.26 0.84
CA TRP A 115 6.50 9.12 -0.53
C TRP A 115 7.19 8.03 -1.33
N GLY A 116 8.33 7.53 -0.83
CA GLY A 116 9.05 6.44 -1.43
C GLY A 116 8.32 5.09 -1.28
N ASN A 117 8.82 4.10 -1.98
CA ASN A 117 8.34 2.73 -1.89
C ASN A 117 9.55 1.79 -1.94
N ASP A 118 9.97 1.31 -0.78
CA ASP A 118 10.93 0.21 -0.66
C ASP A 118 10.18 -1.03 -0.19
N ALA A 119 9.78 -1.87 -1.13
CA ALA A 119 9.06 -3.11 -0.86
C ALA A 119 9.98 -4.30 -1.07
N TYR A 120 9.96 -5.25 -0.14
CA TYR A 120 10.74 -6.47 -0.25
C TYR A 120 10.02 -7.67 0.40
N CYS A 121 10.42 -8.87 -0.02
CA CYS A 121 9.94 -10.11 0.56
C CYS A 121 10.85 -10.51 1.72
N VAL A 122 10.27 -10.82 2.86
CA VAL A 122 11.03 -11.28 4.04
C VAL A 122 11.16 -12.79 3.95
N THR A 123 12.31 -13.26 3.51
CA THR A 123 12.61 -14.70 3.39
C THR A 123 14.12 -14.93 3.21
N SER A 124 14.58 -16.05 3.72
CA SER A 124 15.91 -16.60 3.46
C SER A 124 15.98 -17.45 2.17
N ASP A 125 14.81 -17.84 1.60
CA ASP A 125 14.69 -18.63 0.37
C ASP A 125 14.03 -17.82 -0.76
N PRO A 126 14.80 -17.13 -1.62
CA PRO A 126 14.23 -16.41 -2.79
C PRO A 126 13.47 -17.33 -3.77
N GLU A 127 13.81 -18.62 -3.82
CA GLU A 127 13.12 -19.58 -4.67
C GLU A 127 11.66 -19.79 -4.24
N ARG A 128 11.36 -19.62 -2.96
CA ARG A 128 9.99 -19.63 -2.43
C ARG A 128 9.15 -18.53 -3.11
N VAL A 129 9.68 -17.32 -3.17
CA VAL A 129 9.01 -16.18 -3.82
C VAL A 129 8.84 -16.44 -5.31
N ARG A 130 9.87 -16.96 -5.98
CA ARG A 130 9.81 -17.30 -7.41
C ARG A 130 8.72 -18.35 -7.69
N ARG A 131 8.70 -19.45 -6.92
CA ARG A 131 7.64 -20.48 -7.06
C ARG A 131 6.24 -19.89 -6.85
N ALA A 132 6.10 -19.04 -5.84
CA ALA A 132 4.86 -18.35 -5.55
C ALA A 132 4.37 -17.48 -6.70
N MET A 133 5.28 -16.74 -7.31
CA MET A 133 4.97 -15.87 -8.45
C MET A 133 4.61 -16.65 -9.72
N GLU A 134 5.26 -17.78 -9.97
CA GLU A 134 5.02 -18.63 -11.14
C GLU A 134 3.67 -19.37 -11.07
N SER A 135 3.31 -19.86 -9.87
CA SER A 135 2.09 -20.66 -9.67
C SER A 135 0.83 -19.83 -9.44
N GLY A 136 1.00 -18.65 -8.88
CA GLY A 136 -0.12 -17.81 -8.49
C GLY A 136 -0.59 -16.90 -9.58
N GLY A 137 -1.36 -17.17 -10.52
CA GLY A 137 -1.94 -16.31 -11.57
C GLY A 137 -2.19 -14.81 -11.28
N ASN A 138 -1.51 -14.26 -10.29
CA ASN A 138 -1.62 -12.89 -9.82
C ASN A 138 -0.90 -11.95 -10.78
N ALA A 139 -1.67 -11.33 -11.68
CA ALA A 139 -1.21 -10.33 -12.62
C ALA A 139 -0.46 -9.15 -11.97
N TRP A 140 -0.70 -8.89 -10.69
CA TRP A 140 -0.08 -7.82 -9.91
C TRP A 140 1.40 -8.05 -9.59
N LEU A 141 1.89 -9.31 -9.69
CA LEU A 141 3.28 -9.65 -9.45
C LEU A 141 4.06 -9.93 -10.74
N LYS A 142 3.40 -9.95 -11.90
CA LYS A 142 4.07 -10.21 -13.17
C LYS A 142 4.98 -9.05 -13.53
N GLY A 143 6.29 -9.27 -13.38
CA GLY A 143 7.34 -8.32 -13.80
C GLY A 143 7.97 -7.50 -12.68
N GLU A 144 7.54 -7.62 -11.43
CA GLU A 144 8.24 -7.03 -10.30
C GLU A 144 9.21 -8.06 -9.71
N GLU A 145 10.49 -7.91 -9.95
CA GLU A 145 11.52 -8.56 -9.12
C GLU A 145 11.45 -7.91 -7.73
N ALA A 146 10.70 -8.52 -6.81
CA ALA A 146 10.72 -8.07 -5.43
C ALA A 146 12.02 -8.53 -4.77
N PRO A 147 12.88 -7.63 -4.29
CA PRO A 147 14.08 -8.01 -3.58
C PRO A 147 13.70 -8.86 -2.36
N CYS A 148 14.53 -9.88 -2.06
CA CYS A 148 14.37 -10.72 -0.88
C CYS A 148 15.41 -10.32 0.17
N ARG A 149 14.98 -10.22 1.42
CA ARG A 149 15.85 -9.98 2.58
C ARG A 149 15.49 -10.97 3.68
N PRO A 150 16.47 -11.57 4.37
CA PRO A 150 16.19 -12.54 5.43
C PRO A 150 15.66 -11.90 6.72
N VAL A 151 15.76 -10.59 6.83
CA VAL A 151 15.37 -9.83 8.02
C VAL A 151 14.59 -8.57 7.65
N VAL A 152 13.73 -8.12 8.57
CA VAL A 152 13.12 -6.79 8.50
C VAL A 152 14.12 -5.81 9.10
N ASP A 153 14.79 -5.05 8.25
CA ASP A 153 15.82 -4.09 8.64
C ASP A 153 15.57 -2.71 7.99
N GLY A 154 16.26 -1.70 8.51
CA GLY A 154 16.27 -0.36 7.94
C GLY A 154 15.04 0.47 8.28
N ALA A 155 14.41 1.05 7.25
CA ALA A 155 13.34 2.01 7.42
C ALA A 155 12.07 1.39 8.05
N PRO A 156 11.26 2.18 8.78
CA PRO A 156 10.04 1.71 9.39
C PRO A 156 9.07 1.10 8.39
N VAL A 157 8.45 -0.03 8.73
CA VAL A 157 7.44 -0.72 7.93
C VAL A 157 6.05 -0.25 8.35
N PHE A 158 5.25 0.18 7.38
CA PHE A 158 3.88 0.65 7.63
C PHE A 158 2.80 -0.24 7.03
N LYS A 159 3.19 -1.19 6.19
CA LYS A 159 2.27 -2.15 5.58
C LYS A 159 2.98 -3.48 5.37
N ALA A 160 2.26 -4.56 5.59
CA ALA A 160 2.70 -5.91 5.29
C ALA A 160 1.56 -6.70 4.65
N ASN A 161 1.89 -7.56 3.70
CA ASN A 161 0.95 -8.48 3.06
C ASN A 161 1.50 -9.90 3.13
N ILE A 162 0.64 -10.85 3.41
CA ILE A 162 0.93 -12.28 3.26
C ILE A 162 0.53 -12.67 1.84
N TRP A 163 1.46 -13.26 1.12
CA TRP A 163 1.26 -13.76 -0.22
C TRP A 163 1.32 -15.28 -0.22
N SER A 164 0.38 -15.93 -0.91
CA SER A 164 0.31 -17.38 -1.07
C SER A 164 0.03 -17.74 -2.52
N CYS A 165 0.64 -18.82 -2.98
CA CYS A 165 0.38 -19.42 -4.29
C CYS A 165 -0.95 -20.12 -4.37
N LEU A 166 -1.46 -20.59 -3.24
CA LEU A 166 -2.73 -21.27 -3.22
C LEU A 166 -3.84 -20.29 -3.61
N LEU A 167 -4.33 -20.43 -4.82
CA LEU A 167 -5.65 -19.93 -5.19
C LEU A 167 -6.64 -20.55 -4.19
N TYR A 168 -7.03 -19.76 -3.23
CA TYR A 168 -8.06 -20.13 -2.28
C TYR A 168 -9.38 -20.19 -3.05
N THR A 169 -9.68 -21.36 -3.61
CA THR A 169 -11.00 -21.66 -4.18
C THR A 169 -11.92 -22.20 -3.10
N SER A 170 -11.92 -21.60 -1.92
CA SER A 170 -12.98 -21.86 -0.97
C SER A 170 -14.12 -20.91 -1.29
N PRO A 171 -15.30 -21.40 -1.68
CA PRO A 171 -16.46 -20.53 -1.77
C PRO A 171 -16.67 -19.93 -0.39
N SER A 172 -16.75 -18.62 -0.35
CA SER A 172 -17.19 -17.89 0.83
C SER A 172 -18.54 -18.46 1.29
N PRO A 173 -18.73 -18.77 2.57
CA PRO A 173 -20.01 -19.27 3.07
C PRO A 173 -21.14 -18.27 2.84
#